data_4efebef63e2fefbaddde357354b53f17
#
_entry.id   4efebef63e2fefbaddde357354b53f17
#
_cell.length_a   1.000
_cell.length_b   1.000
_cell.length_c   1.000
_cell.angle_alpha   90.00
_cell.angle_beta   90.00
_cell.angle_gamma   90.00
#
_symmetry.space_group_name_H-M   'P 1'
#
loop_
_entity.id
_entity.type
_entity.pdbx_description
1 polymer ?
#
loop_
_entity_poly.entity_id
_entity_poly.type
_entity_poly.pdbx_seq_one_letter_code
_entity_poly.pdbx_strand_id
1 'polypeptide(L)'
;TQGVSSAASDVYKRQHFYYIDYANSKGNLNGIQVASFDDDYRLDTVINAKTGQFIRDGEWVLKNNQQLNILPNGDASFQTIPTKDLSLALQPKFVHMVTLDPEELAPSELVGFMRYMHEYSQIPKTYQLAFWKKVGSPFSLIALTLIACSFIFGPLRQQSMGFRLVIALFVGLSIFYLQDFLGYASLVYSPSPAWFIFIPILFMFGAGSYLLYRAR
;
A
#
# COMPACT_ATOMS: atom_id res chain seq x y z
N THR A 1 0.43 -6.44 6.59
CA THR A 1 -0.65 -5.82 7.37
C THR A 1 -0.08 -4.68 8.18
N GLN A 2 -0.18 -3.46 7.69
CA GLN A 2 0.25 -2.27 8.42
C GLN A 2 -0.93 -1.81 9.27
N GLY A 3 -0.78 -1.90 10.60
CA GLY A 3 -1.70 -1.28 11.52
C GLY A 3 -1.68 0.24 11.34
N VAL A 4 -2.83 0.85 11.12
CA VAL A 4 -2.98 2.30 11.07
C VAL A 4 -2.82 2.82 12.49
N SER A 5 -1.65 3.38 12.80
CA SER A 5 -1.43 4.13 14.03
C SER A 5 -2.07 5.49 13.88
N SER A 6 -3.26 5.68 14.42
CA SER A 6 -3.88 7.00 14.53
C SER A 6 -3.36 7.68 15.78
N ALA A 7 -2.40 8.58 15.63
CA ALA A 7 -2.06 9.55 16.67
C ALA A 7 -3.12 10.66 16.68
N ALA A 8 -4.26 10.40 17.32
CA ALA A 8 -5.15 11.47 17.74
C ALA A 8 -4.62 12.00 19.07
N SER A 9 -4.13 13.23 19.04
CA SER A 9 -3.82 14.05 20.19
C SER A 9 -4.98 14.03 21.19
N ASP A 10 -4.79 13.47 22.36
CA ASP A 10 -5.06 14.17 23.62
C ASP A 10 -4.55 13.38 24.83
N VAL A 11 -3.65 14.01 25.54
CA VAL A 11 -3.40 14.12 26.99
C VAL A 11 -3.21 12.86 27.85
N TYR A 12 -3.43 11.62 27.38
CA TYR A 12 -2.99 10.41 28.09
C TYR A 12 -2.34 9.43 27.12
N LYS A 13 -1.12 9.06 27.42
CA LYS A 13 -0.14 8.22 26.71
C LYS A 13 -0.58 6.78 26.39
N ARG A 14 -1.83 6.51 26.06
CA ARG A 14 -2.26 5.18 25.64
C ARG A 14 -2.15 5.06 24.14
N GLN A 15 -1.34 4.14 23.67
CA GLN A 15 -1.26 3.81 22.25
C GLN A 15 -2.41 2.88 21.88
N HIS A 16 -3.20 3.27 20.88
CA HIS A 16 -4.27 2.44 20.34
C HIS A 16 -3.88 1.97 18.94
N PHE A 17 -3.95 0.66 18.73
CA PHE A 17 -3.78 0.05 17.41
C PHE A 17 -5.13 -0.42 16.90
N TYR A 18 -5.48 0.02 15.70
CA TYR A 18 -6.72 -0.34 15.04
C TYR A 18 -6.41 -1.28 13.89
N TYR A 19 -7.06 -2.43 13.88
CA TYR A 19 -7.06 -3.35 12.76
C TYR A 19 -8.47 -3.48 12.24
N ILE A 20 -8.66 -3.36 10.93
CA ILE A 20 -9.95 -3.42 10.26
C ILE A 20 -9.82 -4.39 9.10
N ASP A 21 -10.61 -5.48 9.10
CA ASP A 21 -10.58 -6.47 8.03
C ASP A 21 -11.11 -5.89 6.72
N TYR A 22 -12.25 -5.23 6.80
CA TYR A 22 -12.92 -4.68 5.65
C TYR A 22 -13.70 -3.41 6.00
N ALA A 23 -13.59 -2.41 5.13
CA ALA A 23 -14.37 -1.18 5.21
C ALA A 23 -14.99 -0.88 3.85
N ASN A 24 -16.25 -0.44 3.83
CA ASN A 24 -16.87 0.05 2.60
C ASN A 24 -16.95 1.58 2.57
N SER A 25 -17.07 2.15 1.39
CA SER A 25 -17.18 3.60 1.18
C SER A 25 -18.43 4.24 1.80
N LYS A 26 -19.41 3.42 2.25
CA LYS A 26 -20.65 3.88 2.90
C LYS A 26 -20.54 3.99 4.42
N GLY A 27 -19.36 3.71 5.00
CA GLY A 27 -19.12 3.80 6.43
C GLY A 27 -19.51 2.55 7.23
N ASN A 28 -19.52 1.37 6.61
CA ASN A 28 -19.64 0.12 7.35
C ASN A 28 -18.28 -0.54 7.46
N LEU A 29 -17.91 -0.94 8.67
CA LEU A 29 -16.71 -1.70 9.00
C LEU A 29 -17.10 -3.12 9.40
N ASN A 30 -16.25 -4.08 9.06
CA ASN A 30 -16.36 -5.46 9.51
C ASN A 30 -15.00 -5.93 10.06
N GLY A 31 -15.05 -6.73 11.13
CA GLY A 31 -13.84 -7.29 11.73
C GLY A 31 -12.92 -6.20 12.30
N ILE A 32 -13.35 -5.52 13.34
CA ILE A 32 -12.59 -4.43 13.95
C ILE A 32 -11.94 -4.95 15.22
N GLN A 33 -10.61 -4.81 15.31
CA GLN A 33 -9.87 -5.06 16.53
C GLN A 33 -9.21 -3.76 17.00
N VAL A 34 -9.41 -3.43 18.26
CA VAL A 34 -8.76 -2.29 18.90
C VAL A 34 -7.91 -2.83 20.04
N ALA A 35 -6.60 -2.70 19.93
CA ALA A 35 -5.67 -3.04 21.00
C ALA A 35 -5.17 -1.75 21.65
N SER A 36 -5.34 -1.67 22.97
CA SER A 36 -4.89 -0.54 23.80
C SER A 36 -3.73 -0.99 24.66
N PHE A 37 -2.68 -0.19 24.69
CA PHE A 37 -1.47 -0.45 25.47
C PHE A 37 -1.35 0.59 26.58
N ASP A 38 -0.84 0.13 27.73
CA ASP A 38 -0.50 0.96 28.87
C ASP A 38 0.80 1.77 28.61
N ASP A 39 1.13 2.68 29.51
CA ASP A 39 2.35 3.51 29.46
C ASP A 39 3.65 2.70 29.44
N ASP A 40 3.62 1.46 29.94
CA ASP A 40 4.71 0.50 29.93
C ASP A 40 4.74 -0.39 28.66
N TYR A 41 3.98 -0.05 27.62
CA TYR A 41 3.81 -0.85 26.39
C TYR A 41 3.26 -2.26 26.64
N ARG A 42 2.55 -2.48 27.72
CA ARG A 42 1.84 -3.72 28.01
C ARG A 42 0.44 -3.65 27.43
N LEU A 43 -0.03 -4.77 26.92
CA LEU A 43 -1.40 -4.89 26.41
C LEU A 43 -2.38 -4.80 27.58
N ASP A 44 -3.22 -3.76 27.59
CA ASP A 44 -4.22 -3.48 28.62
C ASP A 44 -5.60 -4.04 28.22
N THR A 45 -6.06 -3.66 27.03
CA THR A 45 -7.40 -4.03 26.57
C THR A 45 -7.39 -4.39 25.08
N VAL A 46 -8.12 -5.46 24.73
CA VAL A 46 -8.42 -5.82 23.33
C VAL A 46 -9.93 -5.83 23.14
N ILE A 47 -10.39 -5.06 22.19
CA ILE A 47 -11.79 -5.04 21.77
C ILE A 47 -11.89 -5.66 20.39
N ASN A 48 -12.74 -6.68 20.25
CA ASN A 48 -13.05 -7.30 18.98
C ASN A 48 -14.53 -7.05 18.66
N ALA A 49 -14.79 -6.27 17.62
CA ALA A 49 -16.13 -5.92 17.18
C ALA A 49 -16.43 -6.56 15.82
N LYS A 50 -17.61 -7.16 15.68
CA LYS A 50 -18.01 -7.75 14.40
C LYS A 50 -18.30 -6.69 13.35
N THR A 51 -18.96 -5.60 13.73
CA THR A 51 -19.37 -4.53 12.80
C THR A 51 -19.23 -3.17 13.44
N GLY A 52 -18.92 -2.17 12.61
CA GLY A 52 -18.91 -0.75 12.99
C GLY A 52 -19.66 0.08 11.95
N GLN A 53 -20.32 1.13 12.41
CA GLN A 53 -21.04 2.07 11.56
C GLN A 53 -20.59 3.50 11.84
N PHE A 54 -20.34 4.25 10.77
CA PHE A 54 -20.06 5.68 10.85
C PHE A 54 -21.34 6.45 11.15
N ILE A 55 -21.28 7.40 12.09
CA ILE A 55 -22.38 8.27 12.43
C ILE A 55 -22.11 9.67 11.87
N ARG A 56 -21.12 10.37 12.40
CA ARG A 56 -20.73 11.72 11.97
C ARG A 56 -19.37 12.09 12.59
N ASP A 57 -18.69 13.04 12.01
CA ASP A 57 -17.52 13.75 12.56
C ASP A 57 -16.45 12.86 13.23
N GLY A 58 -16.20 11.68 12.65
CA GLY A 58 -15.24 10.73 13.20
C GLY A 58 -15.79 9.82 14.31
N GLU A 59 -17.10 9.90 14.60
CA GLU A 59 -17.76 9.01 15.55
C GLU A 59 -18.23 7.72 14.85
N TRP A 60 -17.81 6.60 15.40
CA TRP A 60 -18.14 5.26 14.95
C TRP A 60 -18.79 4.47 16.07
N VAL A 61 -19.84 3.72 15.75
CA VAL A 61 -20.47 2.81 16.70
C VAL A 61 -20.12 1.39 16.36
N LEU A 62 -19.45 0.73 17.27
CA LEU A 62 -19.10 -0.68 17.20
C LEU A 62 -20.24 -1.51 17.80
N LYS A 63 -20.62 -2.59 17.10
CA LYS A 63 -21.67 -3.52 17.52
C LYS A 63 -21.10 -4.93 17.70
N ASN A 64 -21.71 -5.67 18.64
CA ASN A 64 -21.29 -7.02 19.00
C ASN A 64 -19.82 -7.08 19.44
N ASN A 65 -19.48 -6.28 20.45
CA ASN A 65 -18.12 -6.15 20.96
C ASN A 65 -17.82 -7.23 21.98
N GLN A 66 -16.66 -7.84 21.84
CA GLN A 66 -16.04 -8.69 22.83
C GLN A 66 -14.81 -7.95 23.34
N GLN A 67 -14.81 -7.62 24.63
CA GLN A 67 -13.72 -6.90 25.28
C GLN A 67 -12.97 -7.85 26.20
N LEU A 68 -11.67 -7.96 26.01
CA LEU A 68 -10.73 -8.64 26.89
C LEU A 68 -9.94 -7.58 27.62
N ASN A 69 -10.01 -7.57 28.94
CA ASN A 69 -9.19 -6.73 29.80
C ASN A 69 -8.14 -7.58 30.46
N ILE A 70 -6.88 -7.16 30.40
CA ILE A 70 -5.76 -7.82 31.04
C ILE A 70 -5.40 -7.05 32.29
N LEU A 71 -5.54 -7.67 33.46
CA LEU A 71 -5.21 -7.04 34.72
C LEU A 71 -3.70 -7.09 34.99
N PRO A 72 -3.18 -6.16 35.82
CA PRO A 72 -1.74 -6.11 36.14
C PRO A 72 -1.18 -7.40 36.78
N ASN A 73 -2.04 -8.21 37.41
CA ASN A 73 -1.70 -9.50 37.99
C ASN A 73 -1.59 -10.65 36.94
N GLY A 74 -1.88 -10.37 35.67
CA GLY A 74 -1.88 -11.36 34.59
C GLY A 74 -3.22 -12.06 34.38
N ASP A 75 -4.24 -11.79 35.21
CA ASP A 75 -5.58 -12.31 35.00
C ASP A 75 -6.27 -11.62 33.84
N ALA A 76 -7.11 -12.36 33.11
CA ALA A 76 -7.86 -11.84 31.98
C ALA A 76 -9.37 -11.91 32.29
N SER A 77 -10.07 -10.80 32.08
CA SER A 77 -11.53 -10.73 32.18
C SER A 77 -12.15 -10.51 30.82
N PHE A 78 -13.19 -11.28 30.52
CA PHE A 78 -13.90 -11.24 29.25
C PHE A 78 -15.30 -10.65 29.43
N GLN A 79 -15.64 -9.63 28.66
CA GLN A 79 -16.95 -9.00 28.70
C GLN A 79 -17.52 -8.84 27.29
N THR A 80 -18.81 -9.07 27.13
CA THR A 80 -19.53 -8.78 25.88
C THR A 80 -20.32 -7.49 26.05
N ILE A 81 -20.02 -6.51 25.21
CA ILE A 81 -20.64 -5.18 25.23
C ILE A 81 -21.46 -5.04 23.92
N PRO A 82 -22.76 -4.82 23.98
CA PRO A 82 -23.61 -4.75 22.78
C PRO A 82 -23.18 -3.64 21.80
N THR A 83 -22.87 -2.46 22.36
CA THR A 83 -22.47 -1.27 21.58
C THR A 83 -21.38 -0.50 22.31
N LYS A 84 -20.40 0.00 21.56
CA LYS A 84 -19.34 0.87 22.07
C LYS A 84 -19.03 1.97 21.06
N ASP A 85 -18.92 3.19 21.53
CA ASP A 85 -18.54 4.32 20.71
C ASP A 85 -17.01 4.32 20.52
N LEU A 86 -16.58 4.57 19.29
CA LEU A 86 -15.19 4.69 18.90
C LEU A 86 -14.99 6.01 18.17
N SER A 87 -14.10 6.84 18.68
CA SER A 87 -13.66 8.04 17.98
C SER A 87 -12.48 7.71 17.09
N LEU A 88 -12.67 7.79 15.78
CA LEU A 88 -11.66 7.57 14.75
C LEU A 88 -11.66 8.79 13.84
N ALA A 89 -10.60 9.59 13.87
CA ALA A 89 -10.50 10.82 13.09
C ALA A 89 -10.50 10.61 11.56
N LEU A 90 -10.81 9.40 11.10
CA LEU A 90 -10.82 9.01 9.68
C LEU A 90 -12.24 8.99 9.13
N GLN A 91 -12.42 9.62 7.97
CA GLN A 91 -13.67 9.51 7.21
C GLN A 91 -13.82 8.11 6.57
N PRO A 92 -15.05 7.61 6.35
CA PRO A 92 -15.31 6.28 5.80
C PRO A 92 -14.59 5.98 4.50
N LYS A 93 -14.48 6.98 3.62
CA LYS A 93 -13.79 6.87 2.34
C LYS A 93 -12.30 6.54 2.52
N PHE A 94 -11.65 7.15 3.50
CA PHE A 94 -10.23 6.93 3.74
C PHE A 94 -9.95 5.63 4.49
N VAL A 95 -10.86 5.23 5.39
CA VAL A 95 -10.77 3.90 6.03
C VAL A 95 -10.85 2.79 4.99
N HIS A 96 -11.77 2.91 4.03
CA HIS A 96 -11.86 1.96 2.91
C HIS A 96 -10.56 1.90 2.07
N MET A 97 -9.94 3.06 1.80
CA MET A 97 -8.68 3.11 1.05
C MET A 97 -7.51 2.46 1.80
N VAL A 98 -7.51 2.54 3.13
CA VAL A 98 -6.46 1.92 3.97
C VAL A 98 -6.60 0.41 4.06
N THR A 99 -7.81 -0.13 3.93
CA THR A 99 -8.06 -1.58 3.93
C THR A 99 -7.75 -2.25 2.58
N LEU A 100 -7.64 -1.47 1.50
CA LEU A 100 -7.23 -1.97 0.19
C LEU A 100 -5.70 -1.93 0.03
N ASP A 101 -5.21 -2.82 -0.83
CA ASP A 101 -3.81 -2.72 -1.25
C ASP A 101 -3.60 -1.40 -2.03
N PRO A 102 -2.55 -0.61 -1.72
CA PRO A 102 -2.25 0.62 -2.46
C PRO A 102 -2.11 0.41 -3.97
N GLU A 103 -1.73 -0.79 -4.41
CA GLU A 103 -1.61 -1.12 -5.83
C GLU A 103 -2.98 -1.28 -6.53
N GLU A 104 -4.06 -1.53 -5.80
CA GLU A 104 -5.43 -1.64 -6.34
C GLU A 104 -6.13 -0.29 -6.50
N LEU A 105 -5.70 0.74 -5.73
CA LEU A 105 -6.32 2.07 -5.75
C LEU A 105 -6.09 2.78 -7.09
N ALA A 106 -7.09 3.51 -7.58
CA ALA A 106 -6.93 4.34 -8.77
C ALA A 106 -5.91 5.48 -8.54
N PRO A 107 -5.18 5.95 -9.58
CA PRO A 107 -4.22 7.05 -9.42
C PRO A 107 -4.82 8.32 -8.81
N SER A 108 -6.07 8.65 -9.14
CA SER A 108 -6.80 9.79 -8.58
C SER A 108 -7.10 9.64 -7.09
N GLU A 109 -7.39 8.42 -6.65
CA GLU A 109 -7.64 8.08 -5.24
C GLU A 109 -6.34 8.15 -4.44
N LEU A 110 -5.23 7.65 -5.00
CA LEU A 110 -3.91 7.76 -4.40
C LEU A 110 -3.51 9.23 -4.18
N VAL A 111 -3.73 10.11 -5.17
CA VAL A 111 -3.45 11.55 -5.01
C VAL A 111 -4.33 12.17 -3.93
N GLY A 112 -5.62 11.84 -3.92
CA GLY A 112 -6.57 12.32 -2.90
C GLY A 112 -6.16 11.87 -1.50
N PHE A 113 -5.79 10.60 -1.35
CA PHE A 113 -5.33 10.04 -0.07
C PHE A 113 -4.01 10.65 0.40
N MET A 114 -3.02 10.80 -0.50
CA MET A 114 -1.75 11.42 -0.15
C MET A 114 -1.92 12.89 0.27
N ARG A 115 -2.82 13.64 -0.38
CA ARG A 115 -3.13 15.03 0.01
C ARG A 115 -3.73 15.08 1.41
N TYR A 116 -4.69 14.21 1.70
CA TYR A 116 -5.30 14.12 3.02
C TYR A 116 -4.27 13.74 4.11
N MET A 117 -3.42 12.75 3.84
CA MET A 117 -2.38 12.32 4.78
C MET A 117 -1.31 13.39 5.00
N HIS A 118 -1.07 14.27 4.05
CA HIS A 118 -0.10 15.37 4.20
C HIS A 118 -0.53 16.38 5.27
N GLU A 119 -1.82 16.55 5.48
CA GLU A 119 -2.35 17.45 6.53
C GLU A 119 -2.26 16.84 7.94
N TYR A 120 -2.32 15.51 8.05
CA TYR A 120 -2.46 14.84 9.36
C TYR A 120 -1.23 14.05 9.80
N SER A 121 -0.35 13.63 8.87
CA SER A 121 0.77 12.74 9.19
C SER A 121 1.74 12.64 8.01
N GLN A 122 2.79 11.84 8.18
CA GLN A 122 3.70 11.52 7.09
C GLN A 122 3.02 10.54 6.12
N ILE A 123 3.14 10.83 4.82
CA ILE A 123 2.62 9.96 3.76
C ILE A 123 3.38 8.62 3.78
N PRO A 124 2.69 7.48 3.93
CA PRO A 124 3.35 6.18 3.89
C PRO A 124 4.05 5.96 2.54
N LYS A 125 5.31 5.53 2.57
CA LYS A 125 6.12 5.33 1.35
C LYS A 125 5.49 4.32 0.37
N THR A 126 4.70 3.37 0.87
CA THR A 126 3.98 2.37 0.06
C THR A 126 2.98 3.00 -0.91
N TYR A 127 2.23 4.03 -0.46
CA TYR A 127 1.31 4.77 -1.33
C TYR A 127 2.04 5.62 -2.37
N GLN A 128 3.18 6.21 -1.98
CA GLN A 128 4.04 6.92 -2.93
C GLN A 128 4.59 5.97 -3.99
N LEU A 129 5.04 4.77 -3.58
CA LEU A 129 5.52 3.76 -4.51
C LEU A 129 4.43 3.32 -5.48
N ALA A 130 3.23 3.00 -4.99
CA ALA A 130 2.10 2.60 -5.82
C ALA A 130 1.72 3.69 -6.85
N PHE A 131 1.72 4.95 -6.43
CA PHE A 131 1.49 6.08 -7.32
C PHE A 131 2.54 6.16 -8.43
N TRP A 132 3.84 6.12 -8.08
CA TRP A 132 4.91 6.23 -9.06
C TRP A 132 5.01 5.01 -9.98
N LYS A 133 4.70 3.80 -9.48
CA LYS A 133 4.55 2.59 -10.32
C LYS A 133 3.47 2.81 -11.39
N LYS A 134 2.30 3.33 -11.02
CA LYS A 134 1.22 3.58 -11.98
C LYS A 134 1.57 4.67 -13.00
N VAL A 135 2.20 5.76 -12.56
CA VAL A 135 2.68 6.83 -13.47
C VAL A 135 3.79 6.33 -14.39
N GLY A 136 4.69 5.50 -13.89
CA GLY A 136 5.80 4.91 -14.65
C GLY A 136 5.37 3.81 -15.63
N SER A 137 4.26 3.12 -15.37
CA SER A 137 3.78 1.98 -16.14
C SER A 137 3.67 2.23 -17.66
N PRO A 138 3.03 3.31 -18.16
CA PRO A 138 2.96 3.55 -19.61
C PRO A 138 4.34 3.79 -20.23
N PHE A 139 5.24 4.46 -19.52
CA PHE A 139 6.60 4.69 -20.00
C PHE A 139 7.40 3.38 -20.04
N SER A 140 7.25 2.53 -19.03
CA SER A 140 7.85 1.20 -18.99
C SER A 140 7.37 0.33 -20.16
N LEU A 141 6.06 0.37 -20.49
CA LEU A 141 5.49 -0.37 -21.61
C LEU A 141 6.10 0.08 -22.94
N ILE A 142 6.23 1.40 -23.17
CA ILE A 142 6.85 1.94 -24.38
C ILE A 142 8.33 1.54 -24.47
N ALA A 143 9.07 1.64 -23.36
CA ALA A 143 10.48 1.25 -23.30
C ALA A 143 10.68 -0.24 -23.59
N LEU A 144 9.83 -1.10 -23.03
CA LEU A 144 9.84 -2.54 -23.28
C LEU A 144 9.53 -2.87 -24.74
N THR A 145 8.57 -2.14 -25.33
CA THR A 145 8.23 -2.28 -26.75
C THR A 145 9.42 -1.91 -27.65
N LEU A 146 10.15 -0.85 -27.33
CA LEU A 146 11.38 -0.46 -28.05
C LEU A 146 12.45 -1.55 -27.99
N ILE A 147 12.64 -2.16 -26.82
CA ILE A 147 13.58 -3.28 -26.66
C ILE A 147 13.11 -4.49 -27.49
N ALA A 148 11.82 -4.83 -27.45
CA ALA A 148 11.27 -5.93 -28.24
C ALA A 148 11.46 -5.70 -29.75
N CYS A 149 11.19 -4.49 -30.24
CA CYS A 149 11.45 -4.11 -31.62
C CYS A 149 12.94 -4.24 -31.98
N SER A 150 13.84 -3.88 -31.07
CA SER A 150 15.28 -3.98 -31.31
C SER A 150 15.74 -5.41 -31.52
N PHE A 151 15.11 -6.40 -30.91
CA PHE A 151 15.42 -7.82 -31.14
C PHE A 151 14.94 -8.32 -32.50
N ILE A 152 13.84 -7.79 -33.03
CA ILE A 152 13.32 -8.18 -34.34
C ILE A 152 14.21 -7.64 -35.47
N PHE A 153 14.62 -6.37 -35.36
CA PHE A 153 15.38 -5.67 -36.40
C PHE A 153 16.90 -5.76 -36.22
N GLY A 154 17.37 -6.11 -35.02
CA GLY A 154 18.78 -6.09 -34.62
C GLY A 154 19.46 -7.47 -34.57
N PRO A 155 20.18 -7.75 -33.47
CA PRO A 155 21.12 -8.89 -33.39
C PRO A 155 20.49 -10.26 -33.59
N LEU A 156 19.20 -10.42 -33.37
CA LEU A 156 18.49 -11.69 -33.50
C LEU A 156 17.85 -11.90 -34.90
N ARG A 157 18.06 -11.00 -35.84
CA ARG A 157 17.41 -11.04 -37.16
C ARG A 157 17.66 -12.36 -37.92
N GLN A 158 18.82 -12.97 -37.73
CA GLN A 158 19.20 -14.22 -38.41
C GLN A 158 18.76 -15.50 -37.67
N GLN A 159 18.23 -15.35 -36.45
CA GLN A 159 17.81 -16.49 -35.63
C GLN A 159 16.38 -16.95 -35.97
N SER A 160 16.06 -18.20 -35.62
CA SER A 160 14.71 -18.75 -35.78
C SER A 160 13.68 -17.94 -34.99
N MET A 161 12.45 -17.89 -35.47
CA MET A 161 11.37 -17.14 -34.83
C MET A 161 11.11 -17.60 -33.39
N GLY A 162 11.18 -18.91 -33.11
CA GLY A 162 11.02 -19.46 -31.78
C GLY A 162 12.10 -19.01 -30.82
N PHE A 163 13.36 -18.98 -31.27
CA PHE A 163 14.47 -18.51 -30.43
C PHE A 163 14.33 -17.02 -30.06
N ARG A 164 13.92 -16.16 -31.02
CA ARG A 164 13.64 -14.72 -30.73
C ARG A 164 12.57 -14.55 -29.66
N LEU A 165 11.49 -15.33 -29.77
CA LEU A 165 10.37 -15.27 -28.84
C LEU A 165 10.81 -15.67 -27.42
N VAL A 166 11.60 -16.74 -27.29
CA VAL A 166 12.12 -17.21 -26.00
C VAL A 166 13.03 -16.12 -25.36
N ILE A 167 13.95 -15.55 -26.14
CA ILE A 167 14.83 -14.48 -25.63
C ILE A 167 14.03 -13.24 -25.25
N ALA A 168 13.07 -12.81 -26.07
CA ALA A 168 12.24 -11.64 -25.75
C ALA A 168 11.43 -11.85 -24.47
N LEU A 169 10.86 -13.05 -24.28
CA LEU A 169 10.14 -13.41 -23.06
C LEU A 169 11.05 -13.38 -21.85
N PHE A 170 12.23 -14.01 -21.95
CA PHE A 170 13.19 -14.05 -20.84
C PHE A 170 13.66 -12.65 -20.45
N VAL A 171 14.02 -11.80 -21.41
CA VAL A 171 14.43 -10.43 -21.17
C VAL A 171 13.28 -9.61 -20.59
N GLY A 172 12.06 -9.75 -21.13
CA GLY A 172 10.88 -9.06 -20.63
C GLY A 172 10.56 -9.39 -19.18
N LEU A 173 10.58 -10.69 -18.82
CA LEU A 173 10.39 -11.13 -17.45
C LEU A 173 11.50 -10.64 -16.52
N SER A 174 12.76 -10.70 -16.97
CA SER A 174 13.90 -10.21 -16.17
C SER A 174 13.78 -8.73 -15.88
N ILE A 175 13.38 -7.92 -16.85
CA ILE A 175 13.15 -6.49 -16.67
C ILE A 175 11.99 -6.24 -15.72
N PHE A 176 10.88 -6.96 -15.88
CA PHE A 176 9.70 -6.84 -15.03
C PHE A 176 10.03 -7.09 -13.56
N TYR A 177 10.67 -8.23 -13.26
CA TYR A 177 11.07 -8.56 -11.89
C TYR A 177 12.13 -7.61 -11.33
N LEU A 178 13.06 -7.13 -12.18
CA LEU A 178 14.05 -6.14 -11.76
C LEU A 178 13.40 -4.81 -11.37
N GLN A 179 12.43 -4.33 -12.15
CA GLN A 179 11.69 -3.11 -11.82
C GLN A 179 10.90 -3.25 -10.53
N ASP A 180 10.24 -4.39 -10.33
CA ASP A 180 9.48 -4.66 -9.12
C ASP A 180 10.40 -4.72 -7.89
N PHE A 181 11.51 -5.44 -8.00
CA PHE A 181 12.53 -5.50 -6.96
C PHE A 181 13.08 -4.10 -6.60
N LEU A 182 13.44 -3.29 -7.59
CA LEU A 182 13.92 -1.92 -7.37
C LEU A 182 12.84 -1.04 -6.73
N GLY A 183 11.57 -1.23 -7.12
CA GLY A 183 10.44 -0.55 -6.50
C GLY A 183 10.38 -0.83 -5.00
N TYR A 184 10.40 -2.08 -4.57
CA TYR A 184 10.38 -2.43 -3.15
C TYR A 184 11.66 -2.05 -2.43
N ALA A 185 12.83 -2.16 -3.07
CA ALA A 185 14.09 -1.70 -2.50
C ALA A 185 14.07 -0.19 -2.18
N SER A 186 13.32 0.60 -2.96
CA SER A 186 13.16 2.04 -2.72
C SER A 186 12.52 2.37 -1.37
N LEU A 187 11.67 1.49 -0.84
CA LEU A 187 11.03 1.70 0.46
C LEU A 187 12.04 1.74 1.61
N VAL A 188 13.15 1.01 1.44
CA VAL A 188 14.21 0.90 2.45
C VAL A 188 15.29 1.97 2.25
N TYR A 189 15.77 2.13 1.01
CA TYR A 189 17.00 2.88 0.73
C TYR A 189 16.78 4.32 0.26
N SER A 190 15.55 4.71 -0.12
CA SER A 190 15.34 6.03 -0.75
C SER A 190 14.35 6.91 0.02
N PRO A 191 14.60 8.23 0.06
CA PRO A 191 13.62 9.20 0.51
C PRO A 191 12.44 9.36 -0.47
N SER A 192 12.67 9.07 -1.78
CA SER A 192 11.64 9.15 -2.83
C SER A 192 11.67 7.93 -3.74
N PRO A 193 10.58 7.14 -3.83
CA PRO A 193 10.48 5.97 -4.71
C PRO A 193 10.57 6.30 -6.20
N ALA A 194 10.31 7.54 -6.61
CA ALA A 194 10.30 7.97 -8.00
C ALA A 194 11.61 7.63 -8.73
N TRP A 195 12.76 7.88 -8.11
CA TRP A 195 14.06 7.64 -8.74
C TRP A 195 14.28 6.18 -9.10
N PHE A 196 13.89 5.27 -8.22
CA PHE A 196 14.05 3.82 -8.44
C PHE A 196 13.14 3.29 -9.54
N ILE A 197 12.05 3.99 -9.86
CA ILE A 197 11.14 3.63 -10.95
C ILE A 197 11.62 4.24 -12.28
N PHE A 198 12.02 5.50 -12.31
CA PHE A 198 12.36 6.18 -13.56
C PHE A 198 13.76 5.87 -14.08
N ILE A 199 14.76 5.60 -13.22
CA ILE A 199 16.12 5.26 -13.65
C ILE A 199 16.13 3.99 -14.54
N PRO A 200 15.53 2.85 -14.17
CA PRO A 200 15.50 1.69 -15.05
C PRO A 200 14.70 1.93 -16.33
N ILE A 201 13.64 2.73 -16.29
CA ILE A 201 12.87 3.10 -17.50
C ILE A 201 13.75 3.89 -18.47
N LEU A 202 14.47 4.89 -18.00
CA LEU A 202 15.41 5.67 -18.82
C LEU A 202 16.52 4.79 -19.40
N PHE A 203 17.05 3.86 -18.61
CA PHE A 203 18.05 2.91 -19.06
C PHE A 203 17.50 2.02 -20.19
N MET A 204 16.28 1.53 -20.05
CA MET A 204 15.62 0.73 -21.12
C MET A 204 15.38 1.55 -22.39
N PHE A 205 14.95 2.80 -22.27
CA PHE A 205 14.82 3.69 -23.45
C PHE A 205 16.16 3.89 -24.15
N GLY A 206 17.22 4.17 -23.39
CA GLY A 206 18.57 4.32 -23.92
C GLY A 206 19.06 3.05 -24.62
N ALA A 207 18.95 1.90 -23.95
CA ALA A 207 19.36 0.61 -24.51
C ALA A 207 18.56 0.24 -25.77
N GLY A 208 17.22 0.36 -25.73
CA GLY A 208 16.36 0.06 -26.88
C GLY A 208 16.66 0.97 -28.07
N SER A 209 16.82 2.26 -27.85
CA SER A 209 17.16 3.24 -28.89
C SER A 209 18.55 2.97 -29.48
N TYR A 210 19.54 2.69 -28.64
CA TYR A 210 20.88 2.37 -29.06
C TYR A 210 20.93 1.10 -29.92
N LEU A 211 20.24 0.03 -29.51
CA LEU A 211 20.16 -1.22 -30.26
C LEU A 211 19.48 -1.04 -31.60
N LEU A 212 18.39 -0.24 -31.67
CA LEU A 212 17.73 0.10 -32.93
C LEU A 212 18.62 0.92 -33.85
N TYR A 213 19.35 1.90 -33.29
CA TYR A 213 20.31 2.70 -34.09
C TYR A 213 21.41 1.82 -34.70
N ARG A 214 21.96 0.88 -33.95
CA ARG A 214 22.99 -0.04 -34.41
C ARG A 214 22.46 -1.08 -35.40
N ALA A 215 21.17 -1.39 -35.39
CA ALA A 215 20.52 -2.32 -36.30
C ALA A 215 20.27 -1.75 -37.71
N ARG A 216 20.41 -0.44 -37.87
CA ARG A 216 20.23 0.31 -39.12
C ARG A 216 21.54 0.29 -39.93
#